data_893b9484285ff092de6b422e2f8e20fc
#
_entry.id   893b9484285ff092de6b422e2f8e20fc
#
_cell.length_a   1.000
_cell.length_b   1.000
_cell.length_c   1.000
_cell.angle_alpha   90.00
_cell.angle_beta   90.00
_cell.angle_gamma   90.00
#
_symmetry.space_group_name_H-M   'P 1'
#
loop_
_entity.id
_entity.type
_entity.pdbx_description
1 polymer ?
#
loop_
_entity_poly.entity_id
_entity_poly.type
_entity_poly.pdbx_seq_one_letter_code
_entity_poly.pdbx_strand_id
1 'polypeptide(L)'
;NKMDTCLSCFLYGFLYRKSLKMWYNEVLEKQVSLAWKGNIMSEKNFYITTPIYYPSGKLHIGSAYTTIACDVLARYKRLMGYDVFYLTGLDEHGQKIQQKAEEAGITPQAYVDGMAVGVKELWQLLDISYDKFIRTTDDYHEKVVAQVFERLLAQDDIYLGEYSGWYSVSDEEFFTESQLAEVFRDEAGNVTGGIAPSGHEVEWVSEESYFLRLSKYQDRLVEFFKSHPDFITPDGRLNEMLRNFIEPGLEDLAVSRTTFTWGVPVPSNPKHVVYVWIDALLNYATALG
;
A
#
# COMPACT_ATOMS: atom_id res chain seq x y z
N ASN A 1 -16.68 -13.28 3.87
CA ASN A 1 -16.06 -14.12 2.80
C ASN A 1 -14.62 -13.63 2.63
N LYS A 2 -13.62 -14.51 2.91
CA LYS A 2 -12.18 -14.18 2.86
C LYS A 2 -11.68 -13.60 1.51
N MET A 3 -12.49 -13.66 0.47
CA MET A 3 -12.20 -13.04 -0.84
C MET A 3 -12.53 -11.55 -0.88
N ASP A 4 -13.49 -11.09 -0.09
CA ASP A 4 -13.97 -9.71 -0.16
C ASP A 4 -13.03 -8.74 0.59
N THR A 5 -12.42 -9.20 1.69
CA THR A 5 -11.44 -8.41 2.46
C THR A 5 -10.13 -8.20 1.68
N CYS A 6 -9.67 -9.21 0.95
CA CYS A 6 -8.50 -9.09 0.07
C CYS A 6 -8.79 -8.17 -1.14
N LEU A 7 -10.04 -8.14 -1.63
CA LEU A 7 -10.45 -7.24 -2.71
C LEU A 7 -10.55 -5.77 -2.25
N SER A 8 -11.02 -5.52 -1.02
CA SER A 8 -11.10 -4.15 -0.48
C SER A 8 -9.73 -3.55 -0.25
N CYS A 9 -8.78 -4.29 0.32
CA CYS A 9 -7.38 -3.86 0.43
C CYS A 9 -6.72 -3.65 -0.95
N PHE A 10 -7.04 -4.51 -1.92
CA PHE A 10 -6.57 -4.38 -3.30
C PHE A 10 -7.18 -3.15 -3.99
N LEU A 11 -8.44 -2.85 -3.73
CA LEU A 11 -9.16 -1.71 -4.29
C LEU A 11 -8.76 -0.39 -3.61
N TYR A 12 -8.57 -0.37 -2.29
CA TYR A 12 -7.99 0.77 -1.58
C TYR A 12 -6.58 1.08 -2.09
N GLY A 13 -5.72 0.07 -2.20
CA GLY A 13 -4.40 0.21 -2.81
C GLY A 13 -4.45 0.71 -4.25
N PHE A 14 -5.46 0.31 -5.02
CA PHE A 14 -5.60 0.68 -6.43
C PHE A 14 -6.08 2.12 -6.66
N LEU A 15 -7.02 2.64 -5.86
CA LEU A 15 -7.40 4.07 -5.87
C LEU A 15 -6.24 4.97 -5.44
N TYR A 16 -5.58 4.55 -4.38
CA TYR A 16 -4.45 5.27 -3.84
C TYR A 16 -3.27 5.31 -4.81
N ARG A 17 -3.00 4.19 -5.51
CA ARG A 17 -1.97 4.11 -6.56
C ARG A 17 -2.12 5.18 -7.62
N LYS A 18 -3.34 5.52 -7.97
CA LYS A 18 -3.61 6.41 -9.12
C LYS A 18 -3.82 7.85 -8.70
N SER A 19 -4.37 8.12 -7.52
CA SER A 19 -4.37 9.47 -6.95
C SER A 19 -2.96 9.93 -6.56
N LEU A 20 -2.13 9.06 -6.01
CA LEU A 20 -0.70 9.31 -5.83
C LEU A 20 0.03 9.47 -7.16
N LYS A 21 -0.32 8.72 -8.21
CA LYS A 21 0.30 8.86 -9.53
C LYS A 21 -0.11 10.17 -10.23
N MET A 22 -1.34 10.63 -10.09
CA MET A 22 -1.74 11.97 -10.54
C MET A 22 -1.02 13.06 -9.76
N TRP A 23 -0.96 12.91 -8.44
CA TRP A 23 -0.25 13.84 -7.57
C TRP A 23 1.27 13.73 -7.76
N TYR A 24 1.80 12.52 -7.87
CA TYR A 24 3.20 12.23 -8.17
C TYR A 24 3.61 12.81 -9.53
N ASN A 25 2.79 12.74 -10.56
CA ASN A 25 3.08 13.33 -11.87
C ASN A 25 3.14 14.86 -11.78
N GLU A 26 2.25 15.51 -11.04
CA GLU A 26 2.27 16.97 -10.88
C GLU A 26 3.46 17.46 -10.04
N VAL A 27 3.86 16.64 -9.05
CA VAL A 27 4.99 16.89 -8.15
C VAL A 27 6.32 16.51 -8.80
N LEU A 28 6.33 15.46 -9.60
CA LEU A 28 7.50 14.96 -10.31
C LEU A 28 7.62 15.48 -11.74
N GLU A 29 6.54 15.96 -12.39
CA GLU A 29 6.65 16.50 -13.75
C GLU A 29 7.74 17.57 -13.87
N LYS A 30 8.02 18.33 -12.83
CA LYS A 30 9.14 19.30 -12.84
C LYS A 30 10.52 18.67 -12.58
N GLN A 31 10.64 17.58 -11.86
CA GLN A 31 11.93 16.94 -11.57
C GLN A 31 12.20 15.68 -12.39
N VAL A 32 11.19 14.85 -12.62
CA VAL A 32 11.29 13.66 -13.49
C VAL A 32 11.32 14.02 -14.97
N SER A 33 10.72 15.15 -15.38
CA SER A 33 10.83 15.62 -16.77
C SER A 33 12.28 15.91 -17.20
N LEU A 34 13.18 16.17 -16.26
CA LEU A 34 14.60 16.38 -16.54
C LEU A 34 15.40 15.06 -16.55
N ALA A 35 15.05 14.09 -15.72
CA ALA A 35 15.71 12.79 -15.68
C ALA A 35 15.14 11.81 -16.74
N TRP A 36 13.85 11.90 -17.06
CA TRP A 36 13.17 11.04 -18.04
C TRP A 36 13.34 11.48 -19.50
N LYS A 37 13.65 12.74 -19.76
CA LYS A 37 13.95 13.21 -21.13
C LYS A 37 15.23 12.63 -21.73
N GLY A 38 16.02 11.90 -20.94
CA GLY A 38 17.24 11.25 -21.42
C GLY A 38 17.08 9.83 -21.94
N ASN A 39 15.99 9.10 -21.56
CA ASN A 39 15.72 7.76 -22.07
C ASN A 39 14.31 7.71 -22.66
N ILE A 40 14.25 7.95 -23.93
CA ILE A 40 13.05 7.98 -24.77
C ILE A 40 12.33 6.65 -24.66
N MET A 41 11.13 6.68 -24.07
CA MET A 41 10.20 5.57 -24.15
C MET A 41 9.86 5.28 -25.61
N SER A 42 10.18 4.10 -26.10
CA SER A 42 9.67 3.66 -27.39
C SER A 42 8.13 3.63 -27.32
N GLU A 43 7.43 3.77 -28.45
CA GLU A 43 5.94 3.73 -28.52
C GLU A 43 5.34 2.40 -27.99
N LYS A 44 6.19 1.44 -27.58
CA LYS A 44 5.83 0.08 -27.16
C LYS A 44 6.32 -0.27 -25.75
N ASN A 45 6.17 0.62 -24.77
CA ASN A 45 6.50 0.30 -23.38
C ASN A 45 5.33 -0.35 -22.66
N PHE A 46 5.64 -1.30 -21.80
CA PHE A 46 4.66 -2.00 -20.99
C PHE A 46 5.16 -2.20 -19.57
N TYR A 47 4.53 -1.52 -18.60
CA TYR A 47 4.82 -1.66 -17.20
C TYR A 47 3.74 -2.52 -16.52
N ILE A 48 4.16 -3.63 -15.91
CA ILE A 48 3.28 -4.55 -15.19
C ILE A 48 3.82 -4.81 -13.79
N THR A 49 2.92 -4.85 -12.80
CA THR A 49 3.27 -5.11 -11.40
C THR A 49 2.36 -6.15 -10.79
N THR A 50 2.91 -7.00 -9.92
CA THR A 50 2.12 -7.68 -8.90
C THR A 50 1.81 -6.70 -7.76
N PRO A 51 0.89 -7.02 -6.81
CA PRO A 51 1.00 -6.47 -5.47
C PRO A 51 2.37 -6.83 -4.89
N ILE A 52 2.93 -5.99 -4.02
CA ILE A 52 4.03 -6.42 -3.16
C ILE A 52 3.43 -7.25 -2.03
N TYR A 53 4.08 -8.38 -1.72
CA TYR A 53 3.52 -9.36 -0.79
C TYR A 53 3.98 -9.08 0.63
N TYR A 54 3.06 -9.20 1.59
CA TYR A 54 3.35 -9.01 3.00
C TYR A 54 3.98 -10.28 3.60
N PRO A 55 5.24 -10.25 4.06
CA PRO A 55 6.00 -11.45 4.43
C PRO A 55 5.75 -11.88 5.89
N SER A 56 4.52 -11.79 6.40
CA SER A 56 4.17 -12.26 7.75
C SER A 56 4.10 -13.79 7.87
N GLY A 57 4.24 -14.50 6.77
CA GLY A 57 4.20 -15.96 6.68
C GLY A 57 4.51 -16.44 5.27
N LYS A 58 4.44 -17.76 5.05
CA LYS A 58 4.64 -18.35 3.72
C LYS A 58 3.57 -17.88 2.75
N LEU A 59 3.98 -17.56 1.53
CA LEU A 59 3.05 -17.23 0.46
C LEU A 59 2.15 -18.43 0.13
N HIS A 60 0.94 -18.13 -0.31
CA HIS A 60 -0.06 -19.15 -0.68
C HIS A 60 -0.30 -19.15 -2.20
N ILE A 61 -1.12 -20.11 -2.67
CA ILE A 61 -1.41 -20.29 -4.10
C ILE A 61 -2.00 -19.05 -4.77
N GLY A 62 -2.70 -18.19 -4.03
CA GLY A 62 -3.22 -16.91 -4.55
C GLY A 62 -2.11 -15.94 -4.95
N SER A 63 -1.01 -15.88 -4.17
CA SER A 63 0.16 -15.08 -4.52
C SER A 63 0.85 -15.61 -5.77
N ALA A 64 1.00 -16.93 -5.86
CA ALA A 64 1.56 -17.59 -7.05
C ALA A 64 0.68 -17.35 -8.28
N TYR A 65 -0.65 -17.46 -8.15
CA TYR A 65 -1.59 -17.21 -9.25
C TYR A 65 -1.43 -15.81 -9.84
N THR A 66 -1.41 -14.78 -8.98
CA THR A 66 -1.25 -13.38 -9.41
C THR A 66 0.10 -13.17 -10.11
N THR A 67 1.18 -13.71 -9.53
CA THR A 67 2.53 -13.58 -10.08
C THR A 67 2.66 -14.27 -11.44
N ILE A 68 2.16 -15.50 -11.58
CA ILE A 68 2.16 -16.25 -12.85
C ILE A 68 1.32 -15.52 -13.91
N ALA A 69 0.14 -14.99 -13.55
CA ALA A 69 -0.68 -14.23 -14.49
C ALA A 69 0.04 -12.99 -15.03
N CYS A 70 0.76 -12.26 -14.17
CA CYS A 70 1.60 -11.14 -14.59
C CYS A 70 2.77 -11.60 -15.46
N ASP A 71 3.41 -12.72 -15.13
CA ASP A 71 4.54 -13.27 -15.89
C ASP A 71 4.12 -13.69 -17.32
N VAL A 72 2.98 -14.39 -17.45
CA VAL A 72 2.43 -14.75 -18.75
C VAL A 72 2.21 -13.51 -19.62
N LEU A 73 1.64 -12.45 -19.03
CA LEU A 73 1.37 -11.21 -19.73
C LEU A 73 2.68 -10.46 -20.11
N ALA A 74 3.64 -10.45 -19.21
CA ALA A 74 4.97 -9.87 -19.46
C ALA A 74 5.68 -10.58 -20.61
N ARG A 75 5.72 -11.93 -20.60
CA ARG A 75 6.30 -12.74 -21.66
C ARG A 75 5.59 -12.52 -22.99
N TYR A 76 4.26 -12.51 -23.00
CA TYR A 76 3.48 -12.22 -24.21
C TYR A 76 3.82 -10.85 -24.79
N LYS A 77 3.88 -9.81 -23.95
CA LYS A 77 4.24 -8.45 -24.41
C LYS A 77 5.66 -8.37 -24.96
N ARG A 78 6.63 -9.06 -24.33
CA ARG A 78 8.01 -9.18 -24.87
C ARG A 78 8.02 -9.85 -26.25
N LEU A 79 7.26 -10.93 -26.45
CA LEU A 79 7.11 -11.59 -27.76
C LEU A 79 6.50 -10.66 -28.82
N MET A 80 5.62 -9.74 -28.41
CA MET A 80 5.03 -8.73 -29.29
C MET A 80 5.98 -7.54 -29.56
N GLY A 81 7.22 -7.56 -29.03
CA GLY A 81 8.22 -6.51 -29.25
C GLY A 81 8.04 -5.27 -28.37
N TYR A 82 7.36 -5.40 -27.23
CA TYR A 82 7.31 -4.33 -26.22
C TYR A 82 8.57 -4.34 -25.37
N ASP A 83 9.00 -3.14 -24.96
CA ASP A 83 9.92 -2.98 -23.85
C ASP A 83 9.12 -3.15 -22.56
N VAL A 84 9.36 -4.24 -21.82
CA VAL A 84 8.56 -4.64 -20.67
C VAL A 84 9.36 -4.45 -19.40
N PHE A 85 8.79 -3.73 -18.44
CA PHE A 85 9.28 -3.71 -17.07
C PHE A 85 8.28 -4.42 -16.15
N TYR A 86 8.66 -5.58 -15.60
CA TYR A 86 7.86 -6.39 -14.71
C TYR A 86 8.38 -6.29 -13.28
N LEU A 87 7.58 -5.67 -12.40
CA LEU A 87 7.90 -5.46 -10.99
C LEU A 87 7.13 -6.43 -10.09
N THR A 88 7.83 -7.03 -9.15
CA THR A 88 7.26 -7.72 -7.98
C THR A 88 8.06 -7.35 -6.74
N GLY A 89 7.64 -7.77 -5.53
CA GLY A 89 8.39 -7.44 -4.34
C GLY A 89 7.67 -7.75 -3.03
N LEU A 90 8.22 -7.20 -1.95
CA LEU A 90 7.72 -7.40 -0.58
C LEU A 90 7.41 -6.07 0.10
N ASP A 91 6.33 -6.08 0.88
CA ASP A 91 5.94 -5.05 1.84
C ASP A 91 6.42 -5.51 3.22
N GLU A 92 7.53 -4.94 3.70
CA GLU A 92 8.32 -5.50 4.79
C GLU A 92 8.20 -4.76 6.12
N HIS A 93 7.53 -3.60 6.15
CA HIS A 93 7.34 -2.82 7.36
C HIS A 93 6.04 -3.18 8.09
N GLY A 94 5.89 -2.66 9.32
CA GLY A 94 4.65 -2.76 10.09
C GLY A 94 4.79 -3.55 11.39
N GLN A 95 3.77 -3.38 12.25
CA GLN A 95 3.72 -3.94 13.60
C GLN A 95 3.80 -5.48 13.60
N LYS A 96 3.09 -6.13 12.70
CA LYS A 96 3.04 -7.60 12.64
C LYS A 96 4.39 -8.23 12.27
N ILE A 97 5.17 -7.58 11.40
CA ILE A 97 6.53 -8.01 11.09
C ILE A 97 7.44 -7.85 12.32
N GLN A 98 7.34 -6.71 13.02
CA GLN A 98 8.07 -6.49 14.26
C GLN A 98 7.78 -7.59 15.28
N GLN A 99 6.49 -7.89 15.53
CA GLN A 99 6.07 -8.95 16.44
C GLN A 99 6.59 -10.33 16.01
N LYS A 100 6.54 -10.67 14.72
CA LYS A 100 7.06 -11.95 14.21
C LYS A 100 8.57 -12.09 14.39
N ALA A 101 9.31 -11.01 14.24
CA ALA A 101 10.75 -10.99 14.50
C ALA A 101 11.04 -11.17 16.00
N GLU A 102 10.29 -10.49 16.87
CA GLU A 102 10.38 -10.62 18.33
C GLU A 102 10.07 -12.07 18.78
N GLU A 103 8.98 -12.66 18.26
CA GLU A 103 8.63 -14.07 18.52
C GLU A 103 9.76 -15.04 18.09
N ALA A 104 10.46 -14.73 17.01
CA ALA A 104 11.57 -15.51 16.49
C ALA A 104 12.92 -15.21 17.20
N GLY A 105 12.98 -14.18 18.08
CA GLY A 105 14.19 -13.77 18.78
C GLY A 105 15.26 -13.16 17.87
N ILE A 106 14.87 -12.54 16.76
CA ILE A 106 15.78 -11.90 15.78
C ILE A 106 15.32 -10.48 15.48
N THR A 107 16.17 -9.72 14.77
CA THR A 107 15.77 -8.37 14.35
C THR A 107 14.74 -8.42 13.21
N PRO A 108 13.86 -7.41 13.07
CA PRO A 108 12.92 -7.32 11.96
C PRO A 108 13.62 -7.40 10.59
N GLN A 109 14.79 -6.75 10.43
CA GLN A 109 15.58 -6.82 9.20
C GLN A 109 16.02 -8.27 8.89
N ALA A 110 16.54 -8.98 9.88
CA ALA A 110 16.96 -10.38 9.67
C ALA A 110 15.77 -11.30 9.34
N TYR A 111 14.59 -11.01 9.93
CA TYR A 111 13.37 -11.74 9.63
C TYR A 111 12.96 -11.55 8.16
N VAL A 112 12.85 -10.31 7.69
CA VAL A 112 12.41 -10.02 6.29
C VAL A 112 13.48 -10.43 5.27
N ASP A 113 14.77 -10.38 5.62
CA ASP A 113 15.85 -10.92 4.77
C ASP A 113 15.67 -12.41 4.50
N GLY A 114 15.38 -13.18 5.55
CA GLY A 114 15.08 -14.61 5.43
C GLY A 114 13.83 -14.88 4.58
N MET A 115 12.77 -14.08 4.78
CA MET A 115 11.56 -14.20 3.98
C MET A 115 11.79 -13.86 2.51
N ALA A 116 12.55 -12.81 2.22
CA ALA A 116 12.88 -12.40 0.86
C ALA A 116 13.65 -13.49 0.08
N VAL A 117 14.58 -14.19 0.74
CA VAL A 117 15.27 -15.34 0.14
C VAL A 117 14.26 -16.42 -0.27
N GLY A 118 13.38 -16.83 0.64
CA GLY A 118 12.41 -17.88 0.35
C GLY A 118 11.41 -17.51 -0.77
N VAL A 119 11.01 -16.23 -0.86
CA VAL A 119 10.14 -15.77 -1.94
C VAL A 119 10.87 -15.74 -3.28
N LYS A 120 12.12 -15.29 -3.32
CA LYS A 120 12.95 -15.32 -4.54
C LYS A 120 13.20 -16.74 -5.03
N GLU A 121 13.47 -17.68 -4.13
CA GLU A 121 13.60 -19.12 -4.46
C GLU A 121 12.28 -19.67 -5.06
N LEU A 122 11.14 -19.30 -4.49
CA LEU A 122 9.82 -19.68 -5.03
C LEU A 122 9.60 -19.12 -6.45
N TRP A 123 9.93 -17.85 -6.67
CA TRP A 123 9.83 -17.25 -8.01
C TRP A 123 10.81 -17.87 -9.01
N GLN A 124 11.98 -18.26 -8.57
CA GLN A 124 12.93 -19.01 -9.39
C GLN A 124 12.39 -20.40 -9.75
N LEU A 125 11.81 -21.11 -8.78
CA LEU A 125 11.18 -22.42 -9.03
C LEU A 125 10.06 -22.35 -10.06
N LEU A 126 9.28 -21.24 -10.04
CA LEU A 126 8.17 -20.98 -10.97
C LEU A 126 8.63 -20.32 -12.28
N ASP A 127 9.92 -20.13 -12.48
CA ASP A 127 10.51 -19.47 -13.66
C ASP A 127 9.90 -18.08 -13.95
N ILE A 128 9.66 -17.28 -12.90
CA ILE A 128 9.10 -15.93 -13.01
C ILE A 128 10.13 -14.96 -13.57
N SER A 129 9.77 -14.26 -14.66
CA SER A 129 10.68 -13.41 -15.43
C SER A 129 10.60 -11.93 -15.04
N TYR A 130 10.49 -11.62 -13.74
CA TYR A 130 10.48 -10.23 -13.27
C TYR A 130 11.81 -9.51 -13.56
N ASP A 131 11.72 -8.21 -13.85
CA ASP A 131 12.89 -7.36 -14.10
C ASP A 131 13.42 -6.76 -12.79
N LYS A 132 12.54 -6.48 -11.82
CA LYS A 132 12.92 -5.95 -10.51
C LYS A 132 12.11 -6.59 -9.39
N PHE A 133 12.81 -6.92 -8.32
CA PHE A 133 12.24 -7.34 -7.04
C PHE A 133 12.50 -6.23 -6.04
N ILE A 134 11.46 -5.45 -5.70
CA ILE A 134 11.56 -4.33 -4.76
C ILE A 134 11.26 -4.80 -3.34
N ARG A 135 11.97 -4.23 -2.39
CA ARG A 135 11.70 -4.36 -0.96
C ARG A 135 11.42 -2.97 -0.40
N THR A 136 10.43 -2.83 0.48
CA THR A 136 10.20 -1.54 1.13
C THR A 136 11.32 -1.13 2.07
N THR A 137 12.19 -2.08 2.46
CA THR A 137 13.45 -1.86 3.21
C THR A 137 14.65 -1.51 2.33
N ASP A 138 14.49 -1.37 1.01
CA ASP A 138 15.57 -0.88 0.16
C ASP A 138 15.87 0.61 0.47
N ASP A 139 17.13 0.95 0.76
CA ASP A 139 17.57 2.31 1.14
C ASP A 139 17.06 3.43 0.23
N TYR A 140 17.03 3.17 -1.09
CA TYR A 140 16.56 4.16 -2.06
C TYR A 140 15.05 4.39 -1.94
N HIS A 141 14.28 3.33 -1.63
CA HIS A 141 12.85 3.42 -1.42
C HIS A 141 12.54 4.22 -0.15
N GLU A 142 13.14 3.86 0.99
CA GLU A 142 12.95 4.57 2.26
C GLU A 142 13.27 6.07 2.14
N LYS A 143 14.35 6.41 1.44
CA LYS A 143 14.71 7.82 1.19
C LYS A 143 13.62 8.58 0.42
N VAL A 144 13.07 7.98 -0.62
CA VAL A 144 12.00 8.61 -1.39
C VAL A 144 10.72 8.72 -0.58
N VAL A 145 10.35 7.68 0.18
CA VAL A 145 9.19 7.71 1.10
C VAL A 145 9.31 8.86 2.08
N ALA A 146 10.45 8.99 2.75
CA ALA A 146 10.72 10.09 3.69
C ALA A 146 10.62 11.47 3.02
N GLN A 147 11.20 11.64 1.84
CA GLN A 147 11.16 12.90 1.10
C GLN A 147 9.72 13.26 0.65
N VAL A 148 8.96 12.27 0.19
CA VAL A 148 7.56 12.47 -0.23
C VAL A 148 6.71 12.86 0.97
N PHE A 149 6.89 12.21 2.12
CA PHE A 149 6.17 12.54 3.34
C PHE A 149 6.42 13.99 3.77
N GLU A 150 7.68 14.42 3.86
CA GLU A 150 8.06 15.80 4.23
C GLU A 150 7.51 16.83 3.23
N ARG A 151 7.50 16.50 1.96
CA ARG A 151 6.94 17.36 0.94
C ARG A 151 5.42 17.53 1.09
N LEU A 152 4.69 16.46 1.35
CA LEU A 152 3.26 16.50 1.62
C LEU A 152 2.95 17.31 2.87
N LEU A 153 3.77 17.17 3.91
CA LEU A 153 3.66 17.96 5.13
C LEU A 153 3.89 19.45 4.85
N ALA A 154 4.92 19.79 4.09
CA ALA A 154 5.22 21.19 3.72
C ALA A 154 4.16 21.84 2.83
N GLN A 155 3.36 21.05 2.10
CA GLN A 155 2.27 21.51 1.23
C GLN A 155 0.91 21.55 1.94
N ASP A 156 0.86 21.27 3.24
CA ASP A 156 -0.39 21.11 4.01
C ASP A 156 -1.34 20.05 3.42
N ASP A 157 -0.78 19.03 2.79
CA ASP A 157 -1.50 17.84 2.35
C ASP A 157 -1.50 16.75 3.43
N ILE A 158 -0.56 16.84 4.38
CA ILE A 158 -0.50 16.05 5.62
C ILE A 158 -0.59 17.01 6.82
N TYR A 159 -1.31 16.61 7.85
CA TYR A 159 -1.42 17.34 9.12
C TYR A 159 -1.38 16.39 10.31
N LEU A 160 -0.94 16.88 11.46
CA LEU A 160 -0.94 16.14 12.72
C LEU A 160 -2.32 16.19 13.35
N GLY A 161 -2.81 15.05 13.81
CA GLY A 161 -4.10 14.92 14.50
C GLY A 161 -4.05 13.77 15.50
N GLU A 162 -5.16 13.47 16.12
CA GLU A 162 -5.34 12.33 17.01
C GLU A 162 -6.31 11.35 16.35
N TYR A 163 -5.92 10.09 16.32
CA TYR A 163 -6.76 9.01 15.84
C TYR A 163 -7.13 8.09 16.98
N SER A 164 -8.42 7.79 17.09
CA SER A 164 -8.90 6.81 18.05
C SER A 164 -9.95 5.92 17.40
N GLY A 165 -9.86 4.62 17.70
CA GLY A 165 -10.77 3.63 17.13
C GLY A 165 -10.46 2.22 17.59
N TRP A 166 -11.29 1.28 17.18
CA TRP A 166 -11.09 -0.14 17.41
C TRP A 166 -10.08 -0.71 16.43
N TYR A 167 -8.90 -1.07 16.92
CA TYR A 167 -7.78 -1.54 16.09
C TYR A 167 -7.57 -3.04 16.19
N SER A 168 -7.52 -3.70 15.06
CA SER A 168 -7.08 -5.10 14.96
C SER A 168 -5.60 -5.17 14.59
N VAL A 169 -4.78 -5.66 15.51
CA VAL A 169 -3.34 -5.86 15.26
C VAL A 169 -3.10 -6.90 14.16
N SER A 170 -3.95 -7.93 14.10
CA SER A 170 -3.83 -9.00 13.10
C SER A 170 -4.17 -8.55 11.67
N ASP A 171 -5.09 -7.60 11.54
CA ASP A 171 -5.52 -7.05 10.25
C ASP A 171 -4.75 -5.76 9.89
N GLU A 172 -4.08 -5.16 10.91
CA GLU A 172 -3.44 -3.83 10.82
C GLU A 172 -4.41 -2.75 10.34
N GLU A 173 -5.68 -2.83 10.83
CA GLU A 173 -6.78 -1.97 10.39
C GLU A 173 -7.58 -1.44 11.57
N PHE A 174 -8.08 -0.20 11.43
CA PHE A 174 -9.03 0.40 12.36
C PHE A 174 -10.46 0.17 11.89
N PHE A 175 -11.35 -0.04 12.86
CA PHE A 175 -12.76 -0.24 12.65
C PHE A 175 -13.57 0.76 13.48
N THR A 176 -14.67 1.24 12.92
CA THR A 176 -15.74 1.88 13.69
C THR A 176 -16.56 0.81 14.39
N GLU A 177 -17.27 1.18 15.46
CA GLU A 177 -18.16 0.24 16.16
C GLU A 177 -19.15 -0.46 15.19
N SER A 178 -19.68 0.27 14.23
CA SER A 178 -20.63 -0.24 13.23
C SER A 178 -20.03 -1.24 12.23
N GLN A 179 -18.71 -1.28 12.11
CA GLN A 179 -17.98 -2.21 11.24
C GLN A 179 -17.60 -3.51 11.92
N LEU A 180 -17.70 -3.57 13.27
CA LEU A 180 -17.37 -4.78 14.01
C LEU A 180 -18.43 -5.87 13.74
N ALA A 181 -17.98 -7.11 13.57
CA ALA A 181 -18.85 -8.28 13.45
C ALA A 181 -19.54 -8.61 14.78
N GLU A 182 -18.86 -8.34 15.91
CA GLU A 182 -19.38 -8.50 17.25
C GLU A 182 -18.85 -7.36 18.14
N VAL A 183 -19.72 -6.81 19.02
CA VAL A 183 -19.39 -5.71 19.93
C VAL A 183 -19.55 -6.18 21.37
N PHE A 184 -18.48 -6.08 22.14
CA PHE A 184 -18.49 -6.40 23.58
C PHE A 184 -18.85 -5.16 24.39
N ARG A 185 -19.76 -5.30 25.35
CA ARG A 185 -20.20 -4.21 26.22
C ARG A 185 -20.12 -4.59 27.69
N ASP A 186 -19.83 -3.60 28.52
CA ASP A 186 -19.92 -3.73 29.98
C ASP A 186 -21.38 -3.67 30.47
N GLU A 187 -21.57 -3.84 31.78
CA GLU A 187 -22.91 -3.76 32.43
C GLU A 187 -23.58 -2.38 32.28
N ALA A 188 -22.81 -1.33 32.03
CA ALA A 188 -23.29 0.03 31.80
C ALA A 188 -23.61 0.31 30.32
N GLY A 189 -23.34 -0.67 29.42
CA GLY A 189 -23.58 -0.56 27.98
C GLY A 189 -22.43 0.08 27.18
N ASN A 190 -21.31 0.41 27.83
CA ASN A 190 -20.14 0.96 27.11
C ASN A 190 -19.43 -0.15 26.34
N VAL A 191 -18.92 0.20 25.15
CA VAL A 191 -18.15 -0.75 24.35
C VAL A 191 -16.79 -0.97 24.98
N THR A 192 -16.43 -2.22 25.20
CA THR A 192 -15.16 -2.62 25.81
C THR A 192 -14.23 -3.37 24.86
N GLY A 193 -14.73 -3.76 23.68
CA GLY A 193 -14.00 -4.50 22.67
C GLY A 193 -14.94 -5.02 21.59
N GLY A 194 -14.44 -5.92 20.76
CA GLY A 194 -15.23 -6.56 19.73
C GLY A 194 -14.41 -7.47 18.84
N ILE A 195 -15.07 -7.99 17.82
CA ILE A 195 -14.47 -8.85 16.78
C ILE A 195 -14.59 -8.14 15.44
N ALA A 196 -13.46 -7.99 14.74
CA ALA A 196 -13.41 -7.50 13.37
C ALA A 196 -14.11 -8.48 12.40
N PRO A 197 -14.52 -8.05 11.20
CA PRO A 197 -15.11 -8.92 10.18
C PRO A 197 -14.23 -10.11 9.77
N SER A 198 -12.92 -9.99 9.96
CA SER A 198 -11.91 -11.04 9.76
C SER A 198 -11.95 -12.16 10.82
N GLY A 199 -12.63 -11.91 11.94
CA GLY A 199 -12.70 -12.82 13.09
C GLY A 199 -11.61 -12.58 14.15
N HIS A 200 -10.82 -11.51 14.03
CA HIS A 200 -9.81 -11.13 15.01
C HIS A 200 -10.38 -10.15 16.05
N GLU A 201 -9.84 -10.21 17.27
CA GLU A 201 -10.17 -9.27 18.34
C GLU A 201 -9.65 -7.87 18.00
N VAL A 202 -10.38 -6.85 18.50
CA VAL A 202 -9.98 -5.45 18.43
C VAL A 202 -9.80 -4.84 19.81
N GLU A 203 -8.88 -3.88 19.91
CA GLU A 203 -8.64 -3.09 21.10
C GLU A 203 -8.83 -1.59 20.81
N TRP A 204 -9.22 -0.82 21.82
CA TRP A 204 -9.34 0.63 21.65
C TRP A 204 -7.95 1.27 21.67
N VAL A 205 -7.58 1.89 20.58
CA VAL A 205 -6.32 2.63 20.43
C VAL A 205 -6.64 4.10 20.21
N SER A 206 -5.93 4.97 20.96
CA SER A 206 -5.89 6.40 20.70
C SER A 206 -4.44 6.81 20.60
N GLU A 207 -4.05 7.32 19.44
CA GLU A 207 -2.68 7.74 19.18
C GLU A 207 -2.61 9.01 18.35
N GLU A 208 -1.56 9.80 18.57
CA GLU A 208 -1.20 10.89 17.67
C GLU A 208 -0.77 10.30 16.33
N SER A 209 -1.34 10.83 15.25
CA SER A 209 -1.04 10.37 13.89
C SER A 209 -1.03 11.54 12.91
N TYR A 210 -0.25 11.40 11.85
CA TYR A 210 -0.37 12.28 10.69
C TYR A 210 -1.47 11.77 9.76
N PHE A 211 -2.26 12.71 9.22
CA PHE A 211 -3.37 12.44 8.31
C PHE A 211 -3.10 13.05 6.94
N LEU A 212 -3.28 12.28 5.89
CA LEU A 212 -3.35 12.78 4.53
C LEU A 212 -4.75 13.35 4.27
N ARG A 213 -4.82 14.62 3.85
CA ARG A 213 -6.07 15.29 3.45
C ARG A 213 -6.61 14.72 2.13
N LEU A 214 -7.03 13.46 2.16
CA LEU A 214 -7.55 12.79 0.97
C LEU A 214 -8.86 13.46 0.51
N SER A 215 -9.66 13.98 1.43
CA SER A 215 -10.87 14.77 1.16
C SER A 215 -10.62 15.97 0.23
N LYS A 216 -9.46 16.63 0.33
CA LYS A 216 -9.03 17.74 -0.55
C LYS A 216 -8.98 17.36 -2.03
N TYR A 217 -8.83 16.09 -2.34
CA TYR A 217 -8.68 15.58 -3.71
C TYR A 217 -9.97 15.05 -4.32
N GLN A 218 -11.08 15.06 -3.58
CA GLN A 218 -12.39 14.54 -3.97
C GLN A 218 -12.82 14.99 -5.37
N ASP A 219 -12.95 16.29 -5.57
CA ASP A 219 -13.47 16.86 -6.83
C ASP A 219 -12.53 16.59 -8.00
N ARG A 220 -11.22 16.66 -7.77
CA ARG A 220 -10.20 16.36 -8.78
C ARG A 220 -10.27 14.90 -9.24
N LEU A 221 -10.51 13.97 -8.33
CA LEU A 221 -10.66 12.54 -8.65
C LEU A 221 -11.95 12.28 -9.43
N VAL A 222 -13.05 12.91 -9.04
CA VAL A 222 -14.32 12.84 -9.78
C VAL A 222 -14.15 13.34 -11.21
N GLU A 223 -13.53 14.49 -11.40
CA GLU A 223 -13.25 15.04 -12.74
C GLU A 223 -12.32 14.14 -13.55
N PHE A 224 -11.29 13.62 -12.91
CA PHE A 224 -10.34 12.72 -13.55
C PHE A 224 -11.03 11.45 -14.07
N PHE A 225 -11.84 10.77 -13.27
CA PHE A 225 -12.55 9.56 -13.70
C PHE A 225 -13.56 9.84 -14.81
N LYS A 226 -14.23 11.02 -14.78
CA LYS A 226 -15.12 11.44 -15.87
C LYS A 226 -14.38 11.69 -17.19
N SER A 227 -13.19 12.28 -17.12
CA SER A 227 -12.36 12.58 -18.31
C SER A 227 -11.56 11.39 -18.81
N HIS A 228 -11.38 10.35 -18.00
CA HIS A 228 -10.61 9.15 -18.33
C HIS A 228 -11.40 7.87 -18.01
N PRO A 229 -12.50 7.58 -18.76
CA PRO A 229 -13.39 6.44 -18.43
C PRO A 229 -12.68 5.09 -18.52
N ASP A 230 -11.67 4.95 -19.38
CA ASP A 230 -10.90 3.71 -19.55
C ASP A 230 -9.79 3.51 -18.50
N PHE A 231 -9.69 4.43 -17.52
CA PHE A 231 -8.62 4.40 -16.55
C PHE A 231 -8.75 3.25 -15.54
N ILE A 232 -9.98 2.85 -15.23
CA ILE A 232 -10.28 1.67 -14.42
C ILE A 232 -11.11 0.71 -15.27
N THR A 233 -10.59 -0.48 -15.52
CA THR A 233 -11.27 -1.54 -16.27
C THR A 233 -11.33 -2.83 -15.47
N PRO A 234 -12.41 -3.61 -15.59
CA PRO A 234 -13.66 -3.36 -16.31
C PRO A 234 -14.57 -2.33 -15.63
N ASP A 235 -15.58 -1.81 -16.32
CA ASP A 235 -16.50 -0.76 -15.84
C ASP A 235 -17.15 -1.08 -14.48
N GLY A 236 -17.39 -2.36 -14.19
CA GLY A 236 -17.90 -2.79 -12.88
C GLY A 236 -16.99 -2.35 -11.72
N ARG A 237 -15.67 -2.32 -11.93
CA ARG A 237 -14.70 -1.86 -10.93
C ARG A 237 -14.69 -0.34 -10.77
N LEU A 238 -14.83 0.38 -11.88
CA LEU A 238 -15.00 1.84 -11.81
C LEU A 238 -16.27 2.21 -11.03
N ASN A 239 -17.40 1.54 -11.32
CA ASN A 239 -18.65 1.78 -10.63
C ASN A 239 -18.59 1.45 -9.13
N GLU A 240 -17.92 0.36 -8.76
CA GLU A 240 -17.68 -0.01 -7.36
C GLU A 240 -16.87 1.07 -6.64
N MET A 241 -15.84 1.59 -7.28
CA MET A 241 -15.01 2.66 -6.73
C MET A 241 -15.79 3.96 -6.53
N LEU A 242 -16.58 4.35 -7.55
CA LEU A 242 -17.39 5.56 -7.46
C LEU A 242 -18.41 5.46 -6.33
N ARG A 243 -19.19 4.38 -6.26
CA ARG A 243 -20.28 4.21 -5.28
C ARG A 243 -19.80 4.01 -3.85
N ASN A 244 -18.73 3.25 -3.65
CA ASN A 244 -18.32 2.86 -2.31
C ASN A 244 -17.36 3.87 -1.66
N PHE A 245 -16.65 4.67 -2.45
CA PHE A 245 -15.60 5.55 -1.93
C PHE A 245 -15.75 7.00 -2.37
N ILE A 246 -16.09 7.25 -3.63
CA ILE A 246 -16.14 8.62 -4.15
C ILE A 246 -17.48 9.32 -3.83
N GLU A 247 -18.62 8.67 -4.09
CA GLU A 247 -19.95 9.26 -3.86
C GLU A 247 -20.25 9.55 -2.38
N PRO A 248 -19.85 8.68 -1.43
CA PRO A 248 -19.99 8.98 0.01
C PRO A 248 -19.14 10.16 0.49
N GLY A 249 -18.09 10.51 -0.25
CA GLY A 249 -17.06 11.46 0.14
C GLY A 249 -15.79 10.76 0.67
N LEU A 250 -14.64 11.27 0.24
CA LEU A 250 -13.34 10.75 0.72
C LEU A 250 -13.04 11.30 2.12
N GLU A 251 -12.65 10.42 3.03
CA GLU A 251 -12.19 10.77 4.36
C GLU A 251 -10.66 10.88 4.39
N ASP A 252 -10.15 11.71 5.31
CA ASP A 252 -8.72 11.86 5.53
C ASP A 252 -8.15 10.56 6.12
N LEU A 253 -6.95 10.20 5.68
CA LEU A 253 -6.37 8.90 5.96
C LEU A 253 -5.17 9.01 6.88
N ALA A 254 -5.14 8.25 7.98
CA ALA A 254 -3.98 8.15 8.85
C ALA A 254 -2.80 7.54 8.09
N VAL A 255 -1.65 8.26 8.07
CA VAL A 255 -0.47 7.92 7.28
C VAL A 255 0.80 7.80 8.12
N SER A 256 0.68 7.81 9.45
CA SER A 256 1.78 7.50 10.36
C SER A 256 1.28 6.74 11.60
N ARG A 257 2.21 6.11 12.29
CA ARG A 257 1.97 5.37 13.54
C ARG A 257 3.07 5.66 14.56
N THR A 258 2.70 5.52 15.84
CA THR A 258 3.64 5.67 16.98
C THR A 258 3.71 4.42 17.85
N THR A 259 2.85 3.45 17.62
CA THR A 259 2.72 2.21 18.42
C THR A 259 3.78 1.17 18.12
N PHE A 260 4.51 1.30 17.01
CA PHE A 260 5.64 0.44 16.65
C PHE A 260 6.75 1.27 16.00
N THR A 261 7.94 0.68 15.84
CA THR A 261 9.15 1.38 15.36
C THR A 261 9.70 0.83 14.05
N TRP A 262 9.20 -0.33 13.60
CA TRP A 262 9.65 -0.96 12.37
C TRP A 262 8.94 -0.36 11.15
N GLY A 263 9.57 0.62 10.52
CA GLY A 263 9.07 1.37 9.38
C GLY A 263 9.97 2.55 9.05
N VAL A 264 9.63 3.30 8.01
CA VAL A 264 10.36 4.51 7.60
C VAL A 264 10.09 5.63 8.61
N PRO A 265 11.09 6.13 9.35
CA PRO A 265 10.85 7.20 10.31
C PRO A 265 10.49 8.52 9.60
N VAL A 266 9.56 9.29 10.16
CA VAL A 266 9.26 10.64 9.70
C VAL A 266 10.44 11.57 10.07
N PRO A 267 11.17 12.16 9.10
CA PRO A 267 12.40 12.89 9.42
C PRO A 267 12.21 14.06 10.38
N SER A 268 11.14 14.82 10.23
CA SER A 268 10.82 15.98 11.09
C SER A 268 10.26 15.59 12.46
N ASN A 269 9.78 14.34 12.63
CA ASN A 269 9.24 13.82 13.88
C ASN A 269 9.48 12.32 14.01
N PRO A 270 10.70 11.87 14.37
CA PRO A 270 11.10 10.46 14.41
C PRO A 270 10.33 9.58 15.42
N LYS A 271 9.45 10.15 16.23
CA LYS A 271 8.49 9.42 17.05
C LYS A 271 7.49 8.64 16.20
N HIS A 272 7.24 9.13 14.98
CA HIS A 272 6.33 8.50 14.03
C HIS A 272 7.09 7.71 12.98
N VAL A 273 6.52 6.59 12.57
CA VAL A 273 6.89 5.88 11.35
C VAL A 273 5.80 6.08 10.28
N VAL A 274 6.23 6.17 9.03
CA VAL A 274 5.32 6.29 7.89
C VAL A 274 4.50 5.00 7.79
N TYR A 275 3.18 5.15 7.69
CA TYR A 275 2.28 4.00 7.63
C TYR A 275 2.14 3.48 6.19
N VAL A 276 1.73 2.23 6.08
CA VAL A 276 1.70 1.40 4.86
C VAL A 276 1.20 2.10 3.59
N TRP A 277 0.23 3.02 3.72
CA TRP A 277 -0.38 3.67 2.55
C TRP A 277 0.60 4.51 1.72
N ILE A 278 1.52 5.22 2.35
CA ILE A 278 2.56 5.98 1.63
C ILE A 278 3.73 5.05 1.32
N ASP A 279 4.22 4.32 2.31
CA ASP A 279 5.36 3.43 2.18
C ASP A 279 5.13 2.39 1.08
N ALA A 280 4.20 1.47 1.28
CA ALA A 280 3.98 0.38 0.34
C ALA A 280 3.58 0.86 -1.06
N LEU A 281 2.74 1.92 -1.18
CA LEU A 281 2.25 2.31 -2.50
C LEU A 281 3.27 3.08 -3.34
N LEU A 282 4.24 3.73 -2.72
CA LEU A 282 5.32 4.39 -3.46
C LEU A 282 6.27 3.40 -4.15
N ASN A 283 6.29 2.12 -3.75
CA ASN A 283 7.18 1.13 -4.37
C ASN A 283 7.05 1.08 -5.90
N TYR A 284 5.82 1.21 -6.41
CA TYR A 284 5.52 1.15 -7.84
C TYR A 284 6.12 2.30 -8.65
N ALA A 285 6.43 3.40 -7.98
CA ALA A 285 7.07 4.56 -8.59
C ALA A 285 8.58 4.53 -8.32
N THR A 286 8.99 4.26 -7.09
CA THR A 286 10.43 4.22 -6.72
C THR A 286 11.18 3.10 -7.45
N ALA A 287 10.50 2.05 -7.89
CA ALA A 287 11.09 1.00 -8.69
C ALA A 287 11.57 1.49 -10.06
N LEU A 288 11.03 2.59 -10.57
CA LEU A 288 11.37 3.17 -11.87
C LEU A 288 12.55 4.15 -11.80
N GLY A 289 12.99 4.57 -10.62
CA GLY A 289 14.11 5.49 -10.38
C GLY A 289 13.68 6.81 -9.81
#